data_0552e8d92eb30835fb798b4c67b47027
#
_entry.id   0552e8d92eb30835fb798b4c67b47027
#
_cell.length_a   1.000
_cell.length_b   1.000
_cell.length_c   1.000
_cell.angle_alpha   90.00
_cell.angle_beta   90.00
_cell.angle_gamma   90.00
#
_symmetry.space_group_name_H-M   'P 1'
#
loop_
_entity.id
_entity.type
_entity.pdbx_description
1 polymer ?
#
loop_
_entity_poly.entity_id
_entity_poly.type
_entity_poly.pdbx_seq_one_letter_code
_entity_poly.pdbx_strand_id
1 'polypeptide(L)'
;AFLASHAGKKYNGKSEVRLILVSPIACEDMGELNLTREKRNRELQAYARAMQEVAIDVDIPFVDLFNVSRYLMDEPNGPRLTSNGIHLNHYGYWAISHTFYDQLTASDRVPKRQSWRLRINATAKSVDARGVDISDLKRDDSGLSFQVTEKTAPSLRPPTTETLPPQLESIRDTLIITDLKPGKYRLTIDDKPVATATAATWAEGVAVDSSPAHQATEAYHAVINDKNLQFTYSWKALNQVHIVGERRGSASGKQLPQEVIEFNRLTNDLDKTLSKGIELRVRQWRVSRVGS
;
A
#
# COMPACT_ATOMS: atom_id res chain seq x y z
N ALA A 1 23.18 -3.71 -22.12
CA ALA A 1 23.12 -2.53 -23.00
C ALA A 1 22.13 -1.48 -22.49
N PHE A 2 20.83 -1.81 -22.28
CA PHE A 2 19.79 -0.86 -21.87
C PHE A 2 20.13 -0.14 -20.55
N LEU A 3 20.43 -0.84 -19.46
CA LEU A 3 20.77 -0.24 -18.16
C LEU A 3 22.02 0.66 -18.28
N ALA A 4 23.04 0.22 -19.01
CA ALA A 4 24.25 1.01 -19.24
C ALA A 4 23.97 2.32 -19.99
N SER A 5 22.97 2.36 -20.89
CA SER A 5 22.62 3.58 -21.61
C SER A 5 21.96 4.65 -20.72
N HIS A 6 21.47 4.26 -19.54
CA HIS A 6 20.86 5.18 -18.57
C HIS A 6 21.81 5.55 -17.42
N ALA A 7 22.89 4.81 -17.21
CA ALA A 7 23.86 5.09 -16.15
C ALA A 7 24.42 6.52 -16.28
N GLY A 8 24.50 7.25 -15.18
CA GLY A 8 25.01 8.63 -15.12
C GLY A 8 24.11 9.69 -15.79
N LYS A 9 22.96 9.32 -16.35
CA LYS A 9 22.02 10.30 -16.94
C LYS A 9 21.31 11.12 -15.88
N LYS A 10 21.10 12.40 -16.17
CA LYS A 10 20.40 13.36 -15.29
C LYS A 10 19.14 13.89 -15.97
N TYR A 11 18.12 13.04 -16.09
CA TYR A 11 16.86 13.40 -16.78
C TYR A 11 16.11 14.57 -16.14
N ASN A 12 16.33 14.81 -14.84
CA ASN A 12 15.77 15.97 -14.12
C ASN A 12 16.72 17.17 -14.09
N GLY A 13 17.88 17.11 -14.78
CA GLY A 13 18.89 18.15 -14.79
C GLY A 13 19.71 18.30 -13.51
N LYS A 14 19.44 17.53 -12.46
CA LYS A 14 20.02 17.70 -11.11
C LYS A 14 20.77 16.48 -10.63
N SER A 15 20.11 15.33 -10.54
CA SER A 15 20.67 14.09 -9.99
C SER A 15 20.73 12.99 -11.02
N GLU A 16 21.64 12.06 -10.85
CA GLU A 16 21.72 10.86 -11.65
C GLU A 16 20.45 10.01 -11.45
N VAL A 17 20.05 9.31 -12.53
CA VAL A 17 18.93 8.37 -12.48
C VAL A 17 19.28 7.20 -11.56
N ARG A 18 18.34 6.82 -10.72
CA ARG A 18 18.40 5.57 -9.96
C ARG A 18 17.64 4.50 -10.71
N LEU A 19 18.29 3.38 -10.98
CA LEU A 19 17.71 2.27 -11.71
C LEU A 19 17.26 1.19 -10.71
N ILE A 20 16.10 0.63 -10.95
CA ILE A 20 15.56 -0.49 -10.21
C ILE A 20 14.94 -1.43 -11.24
N LEU A 21 15.24 -2.72 -11.15
CA LEU A 21 14.55 -3.73 -11.94
C LEU A 21 13.41 -4.33 -11.15
N VAL A 22 12.26 -4.48 -11.81
CA VAL A 22 11.05 -5.08 -11.23
C VAL A 22 10.64 -6.23 -12.13
N SER A 23 10.51 -7.45 -11.60
CA SER A 23 10.06 -8.60 -12.36
C SER A 23 8.59 -8.46 -12.79
N PRO A 24 8.15 -9.15 -13.84
CA PRO A 24 6.72 -9.31 -14.10
C PRO A 24 6.04 -10.05 -12.93
N ILE A 25 4.72 -9.92 -12.82
CA ILE A 25 3.92 -10.79 -11.95
C ILE A 25 3.74 -12.17 -12.59
N ALA A 26 3.36 -13.17 -11.80
CA ALA A 26 2.94 -14.47 -12.30
C ALA A 26 1.60 -14.38 -13.06
N CYS A 27 1.32 -15.37 -13.89
CA CYS A 27 0.02 -15.55 -14.53
C CYS A 27 -0.89 -16.32 -13.58
N GLU A 28 -2.03 -15.71 -13.19
CA GLU A 28 -3.01 -16.30 -12.29
C GLU A 28 -3.86 -17.35 -13.00
N ASP A 29 -4.34 -18.35 -12.26
CA ASP A 29 -5.24 -19.37 -12.79
C ASP A 29 -6.64 -18.79 -13.04
N MET A 30 -7.05 -18.79 -14.31
CA MET A 30 -8.37 -18.36 -14.75
C MET A 30 -9.19 -19.54 -15.32
N GLY A 31 -8.81 -20.77 -14.97
CA GLY A 31 -9.44 -21.99 -15.50
C GLY A 31 -9.28 -22.10 -17.01
N GLU A 32 -10.38 -22.36 -17.71
CA GLU A 32 -10.36 -22.55 -19.16
C GLU A 32 -9.91 -21.32 -19.96
N LEU A 33 -9.91 -20.14 -19.35
CA LEU A 33 -9.51 -18.89 -20.01
C LEU A 33 -7.99 -18.77 -20.23
N ASN A 34 -7.18 -19.58 -19.52
CA ASN A 34 -5.72 -19.51 -19.67
C ASN A 34 -5.01 -20.88 -19.56
N LEU A 35 -5.41 -21.84 -20.38
CA LEU A 35 -4.84 -23.18 -20.45
C LEU A 35 -3.31 -23.23 -20.60
N THR A 36 -2.67 -22.15 -20.99
CA THR A 36 -1.21 -22.03 -21.13
C THR A 36 -0.53 -21.45 -19.88
N ARG A 37 -1.25 -21.28 -18.77
CA ARG A 37 -0.74 -20.67 -17.52
C ARG A 37 0.61 -21.25 -17.10
N GLU A 38 0.71 -22.57 -17.00
CA GLU A 38 1.93 -23.21 -16.49
C GLU A 38 3.13 -22.99 -17.43
N LYS A 39 2.92 -23.01 -18.73
CA LYS A 39 3.98 -22.68 -19.69
C LYS A 39 4.41 -21.23 -19.53
N ARG A 40 3.47 -20.28 -19.44
CA ARG A 40 3.75 -18.87 -19.21
C ARG A 40 4.52 -18.64 -17.91
N ASN A 41 4.10 -19.27 -16.83
CA ASN A 41 4.77 -19.11 -15.55
C ASN A 41 6.20 -19.63 -15.56
N ARG A 42 6.50 -20.70 -16.29
CA ARG A 42 7.89 -21.15 -16.49
C ARG A 42 8.72 -20.11 -17.26
N GLU A 43 8.15 -19.55 -18.29
CA GLU A 43 8.82 -18.49 -19.11
C GLU A 43 9.04 -17.20 -18.31
N LEU A 44 8.01 -16.74 -17.56
CA LEU A 44 8.08 -15.57 -16.68
C LEU A 44 9.10 -15.77 -15.55
N GLN A 45 9.18 -16.99 -14.99
CA GLN A 45 10.16 -17.32 -13.96
C GLN A 45 11.59 -17.26 -14.49
N ALA A 46 11.82 -17.81 -15.68
CA ALA A 46 13.14 -17.72 -16.33
C ALA A 46 13.53 -16.27 -16.60
N TYR A 47 12.56 -15.45 -17.04
CA TYR A 47 12.77 -14.03 -17.28
C TYR A 47 13.09 -13.27 -15.99
N ALA A 48 12.33 -13.53 -14.91
CA ALA A 48 12.56 -12.90 -13.60
C ALA A 48 13.95 -13.26 -13.04
N ARG A 49 14.39 -14.51 -13.19
CA ARG A 49 15.75 -14.94 -12.79
C ARG A 49 16.83 -14.21 -13.58
N ALA A 50 16.71 -14.14 -14.90
CA ALA A 50 17.67 -13.42 -15.72
C ALA A 50 17.74 -11.92 -15.36
N MET A 51 16.60 -11.29 -15.04
CA MET A 51 16.55 -9.91 -14.56
C MET A 51 17.27 -9.76 -13.21
N GLN A 52 17.08 -10.70 -12.29
CA GLN A 52 17.74 -10.70 -10.99
C GLN A 52 19.27 -10.86 -11.13
N GLU A 53 19.74 -11.78 -11.97
CA GLU A 53 21.15 -11.97 -12.26
C GLU A 53 21.77 -10.67 -12.81
N VAL A 54 21.14 -10.04 -13.79
CA VAL A 54 21.59 -8.75 -14.33
C VAL A 54 21.60 -7.66 -13.26
N ALA A 55 20.60 -7.61 -12.38
CA ALA A 55 20.55 -6.62 -11.30
C ALA A 55 21.72 -6.77 -10.33
N ILE A 56 22.07 -8.03 -9.99
CA ILE A 56 23.25 -8.35 -9.17
C ILE A 56 24.55 -7.93 -9.88
N ASP A 57 24.69 -8.28 -11.14
CA ASP A 57 25.91 -8.00 -11.93
C ASP A 57 26.21 -6.50 -12.05
N VAL A 58 25.17 -5.65 -12.07
CA VAL A 58 25.33 -4.19 -12.22
C VAL A 58 25.04 -3.41 -10.93
N ASP A 59 24.90 -4.11 -9.81
CA ASP A 59 24.67 -3.56 -8.45
C ASP A 59 23.48 -2.58 -8.37
N ILE A 60 22.32 -3.01 -8.87
CA ILE A 60 21.07 -2.25 -8.76
C ILE A 60 20.00 -3.06 -8.00
N PRO A 61 19.07 -2.38 -7.31
CA PRO A 61 17.94 -3.06 -6.63
C PRO A 61 17.10 -3.87 -7.60
N PHE A 62 16.64 -5.02 -7.13
CA PHE A 62 15.68 -5.89 -7.82
C PHE A 62 14.45 -6.12 -6.94
N VAL A 63 13.27 -6.01 -7.53
CA VAL A 63 11.98 -6.30 -6.88
C VAL A 63 11.37 -7.53 -7.53
N ASP A 64 11.24 -8.61 -6.76
CA ASP A 64 10.69 -9.88 -7.22
C ASP A 64 9.17 -9.92 -7.01
N LEU A 65 8.42 -9.43 -7.98
CA LEU A 65 6.95 -9.55 -7.98
C LEU A 65 6.47 -10.91 -8.48
N PHE A 66 7.30 -11.66 -9.24
CA PHE A 66 6.91 -12.95 -9.77
C PHE A 66 6.65 -13.96 -8.66
N ASN A 67 7.63 -14.18 -7.80
CA ASN A 67 7.49 -15.15 -6.72
C ASN A 67 6.44 -14.73 -5.70
N VAL A 68 6.34 -13.44 -5.37
CA VAL A 68 5.34 -12.91 -4.45
C VAL A 68 3.92 -13.09 -4.98
N SER A 69 3.67 -12.68 -6.22
CA SER A 69 2.34 -12.83 -6.80
C SER A 69 1.96 -14.30 -6.98
N ARG A 70 2.90 -15.15 -7.40
CA ARG A 70 2.66 -16.59 -7.50
C ARG A 70 2.29 -17.20 -6.17
N TYR A 71 3.03 -16.89 -5.11
CA TYR A 71 2.74 -17.38 -3.76
C TYR A 71 1.33 -16.98 -3.29
N LEU A 72 0.94 -15.72 -3.50
CA LEU A 72 -0.40 -15.24 -3.15
C LEU A 72 -1.51 -15.84 -4.02
N MET A 73 -1.24 -16.08 -5.31
CA MET A 73 -2.19 -16.70 -6.26
C MET A 73 -2.40 -18.21 -6.00
N ASP A 74 -1.40 -18.88 -5.42
CA ASP A 74 -1.46 -20.30 -5.10
C ASP A 74 -2.09 -20.55 -3.70
N GLU A 75 -2.44 -19.49 -2.94
CA GLU A 75 -3.12 -19.61 -1.64
C GLU A 75 -4.55 -20.14 -1.82
N PRO A 76 -4.90 -21.27 -1.19
CA PRO A 76 -6.26 -21.80 -1.27
C PRO A 76 -7.27 -20.83 -0.68
N ASN A 77 -8.32 -20.54 -1.40
CA ASN A 77 -9.42 -19.65 -1.01
C ASN A 77 -9.00 -18.17 -0.80
N GLY A 78 -7.80 -17.76 -1.24
CA GLY A 78 -7.41 -16.36 -1.28
C GLY A 78 -8.18 -15.57 -2.34
N PRO A 79 -8.38 -14.25 -2.14
CA PRO A 79 -8.98 -13.40 -3.17
C PRO A 79 -8.10 -13.36 -4.43
N ARG A 80 -8.71 -13.30 -5.61
CA ARG A 80 -7.97 -13.18 -6.87
C ARG A 80 -7.19 -11.87 -6.96
N LEU A 81 -5.94 -11.95 -7.44
CA LEU A 81 -5.07 -10.80 -7.62
C LEU A 81 -5.32 -10.08 -8.94
N THR A 82 -5.87 -10.76 -9.93
CA THR A 82 -6.00 -10.22 -11.28
C THR A 82 -7.44 -10.24 -11.79
N SER A 83 -7.71 -9.40 -12.76
CA SER A 83 -9.00 -9.39 -13.48
C SER A 83 -9.05 -10.37 -14.65
N ASN A 84 -7.89 -10.76 -15.20
CA ASN A 84 -7.82 -11.57 -16.42
C ASN A 84 -6.57 -12.47 -16.48
N GLY A 85 -5.98 -12.78 -15.33
CA GLY A 85 -4.79 -13.63 -15.22
C GLY A 85 -3.45 -12.88 -15.31
N ILE A 86 -3.41 -11.64 -15.79
CA ILE A 86 -2.17 -10.88 -16.02
C ILE A 86 -2.23 -9.41 -15.61
N HIS A 87 -3.42 -8.84 -15.41
CA HIS A 87 -3.58 -7.47 -14.97
C HIS A 87 -4.14 -7.43 -13.55
N LEU A 88 -3.37 -6.87 -12.62
CA LEU A 88 -3.77 -6.74 -11.23
C LEU A 88 -5.10 -5.98 -11.12
N ASN A 89 -5.98 -6.49 -10.27
CA ASN A 89 -7.16 -5.78 -9.80
C ASN A 89 -6.81 -4.91 -8.57
N HIS A 90 -7.77 -4.23 -7.97
CA HIS A 90 -7.55 -3.38 -6.81
C HIS A 90 -6.92 -4.13 -5.63
N TYR A 91 -7.41 -5.35 -5.36
CA TYR A 91 -6.85 -6.19 -4.31
C TYR A 91 -5.41 -6.62 -4.64
N GLY A 92 -5.14 -7.03 -5.86
CA GLY A 92 -3.81 -7.43 -6.30
C GLY A 92 -2.78 -6.30 -6.13
N TYR A 93 -3.12 -5.08 -6.53
CA TYR A 93 -2.24 -3.91 -6.28
C TYR A 93 -2.00 -3.69 -4.79
N TRP A 94 -3.05 -3.77 -3.97
CA TRP A 94 -2.91 -3.64 -2.52
C TRP A 94 -2.04 -4.76 -1.93
N ALA A 95 -2.31 -6.02 -2.29
CA ALA A 95 -1.62 -7.19 -1.74
C ALA A 95 -0.12 -7.20 -2.03
N ILE A 96 0.29 -6.85 -3.26
CA ILE A 96 1.72 -6.84 -3.62
C ILE A 96 2.44 -5.55 -3.17
N SER A 97 1.72 -4.46 -2.90
CA SER A 97 2.33 -3.16 -2.57
C SER A 97 3.22 -3.21 -1.34
N HIS A 98 2.89 -4.03 -0.36
CA HIS A 98 3.66 -4.21 0.87
C HIS A 98 5.04 -4.81 0.57
N THR A 99 5.08 -5.91 -0.17
CA THR A 99 6.35 -6.53 -0.56
C THR A 99 7.13 -5.64 -1.52
N PHE A 100 6.46 -4.97 -2.44
CA PHE A 100 7.09 -3.99 -3.33
C PHE A 100 7.80 -2.90 -2.52
N TYR A 101 7.11 -2.33 -1.53
CA TYR A 101 7.68 -1.32 -0.64
C TYR A 101 8.86 -1.87 0.17
N ASP A 102 8.70 -3.05 0.79
CA ASP A 102 9.74 -3.65 1.63
C ASP A 102 11.01 -3.96 0.84
N GLN A 103 10.88 -4.43 -0.39
CA GLN A 103 12.04 -4.71 -1.26
C GLN A 103 12.71 -3.42 -1.79
N LEU A 104 11.92 -2.39 -2.10
CA LEU A 104 12.46 -1.07 -2.47
C LEU A 104 13.21 -0.40 -1.33
N THR A 105 12.76 -0.62 -0.09
CA THR A 105 13.28 0.02 1.11
C THR A 105 14.19 -0.91 1.92
N ALA A 106 14.62 -2.03 1.34
CA ALA A 106 15.52 -2.99 1.99
C ALA A 106 16.89 -2.39 2.38
N SER A 107 17.28 -1.27 1.73
CA SER A 107 18.43 -0.48 2.17
C SER A 107 18.05 0.38 3.39
N ASP A 108 18.95 0.52 4.36
CA ASP A 108 18.77 1.27 5.62
C ASP A 108 18.45 2.78 5.46
N ARG A 109 18.31 3.26 4.21
CA ARG A 109 18.10 4.67 3.89
C ARG A 109 16.65 5.13 3.95
N VAL A 110 15.69 4.21 4.01
CA VAL A 110 14.27 4.51 4.09
C VAL A 110 13.68 3.82 5.31
N PRO A 111 12.94 4.55 6.17
CA PRO A 111 12.29 3.94 7.32
C PRO A 111 11.37 2.80 6.89
N LYS A 112 11.61 1.59 7.41
CA LYS A 112 10.70 0.47 7.16
C LYS A 112 9.35 0.79 7.79
N ARG A 113 8.30 0.76 6.98
CA ARG A 113 6.96 0.82 7.51
C ARG A 113 6.66 -0.50 8.24
N GLN A 114 6.26 -0.39 9.49
CA GLN A 114 5.72 -1.52 10.23
C GLN A 114 4.27 -1.18 10.60
N SER A 115 3.37 -2.13 10.35
CA SER A 115 2.04 -2.06 10.95
C SER A 115 2.20 -1.97 12.48
N TRP A 116 1.38 -1.16 13.09
CA TRP A 116 1.45 -1.07 14.54
C TRP A 116 0.68 -2.21 15.20
N ARG A 117 1.17 -2.59 16.38
CA ARG A 117 0.50 -3.53 17.27
C ARG A 117 0.51 -2.97 18.67
N LEU A 118 -0.66 -2.79 19.23
CA LEU A 118 -0.85 -2.30 20.59
C LEU A 118 -1.59 -3.35 21.42
N ARG A 119 -0.94 -3.85 22.46
CA ARG A 119 -1.56 -4.75 23.43
C ARG A 119 -1.67 -4.05 24.78
N ILE A 120 -2.86 -4.03 25.35
CA ILE A 120 -3.15 -3.44 26.65
C ILE A 120 -3.84 -4.50 27.51
N ASN A 121 -3.36 -4.68 28.76
CA ASN A 121 -4.10 -5.43 29.76
C ASN A 121 -5.08 -4.49 30.48
N ALA A 122 -6.37 -4.85 30.52
CA ALA A 122 -7.42 -3.99 31.08
C ALA A 122 -7.34 -3.88 32.62
N THR A 123 -6.73 -4.85 33.30
CA THR A 123 -6.64 -4.90 34.78
C THR A 123 -5.25 -4.59 35.31
N ALA A 124 -4.20 -4.98 34.54
CA ALA A 124 -2.81 -4.73 34.92
C ALA A 124 -2.21 -3.52 34.19
N LYS A 125 -1.06 -3.02 34.67
CA LYS A 125 -0.35 -1.89 34.01
C LYS A 125 0.46 -2.32 32.79
N SER A 126 0.26 -3.54 32.30
CA SER A 126 1.02 -4.07 31.16
C SER A 126 0.54 -3.47 29.84
N VAL A 127 1.50 -2.92 29.10
CA VAL A 127 1.32 -2.39 27.74
C VAL A 127 2.50 -2.86 26.89
N ASP A 128 2.22 -3.42 25.72
CA ASP A 128 3.21 -3.70 24.66
C ASP A 128 2.80 -2.93 23.42
N ALA A 129 3.65 -2.01 22.97
CA ALA A 129 3.38 -1.09 21.87
C ALA A 129 4.49 -1.15 20.83
N ARG A 130 4.13 -1.46 19.59
CA ARG A 130 5.00 -1.37 18.42
C ARG A 130 4.38 -0.43 17.41
N GLY A 131 5.19 0.43 16.80
CA GLY A 131 4.74 1.35 15.75
C GLY A 131 3.84 2.48 16.25
N VAL A 132 3.55 2.54 17.55
CA VAL A 132 2.81 3.61 18.21
C VAL A 132 3.46 3.98 19.55
N ASP A 133 3.23 5.22 19.98
CA ASP A 133 3.47 5.67 21.33
C ASP A 133 2.13 5.83 22.05
N ILE A 134 2.05 5.42 23.33
CA ILE A 134 0.85 5.50 24.16
C ILE A 134 1.12 6.35 25.39
N SER A 135 0.16 7.19 25.76
CA SER A 135 0.17 7.99 26.99
C SER A 135 -1.22 8.10 27.61
N ASP A 136 -1.27 8.66 28.82
CA ASP A 136 -2.51 8.97 29.56
C ASP A 136 -3.48 7.79 29.71
N LEU A 137 -2.95 6.58 29.88
CA LEU A 137 -3.79 5.38 30.03
C LEU A 137 -4.54 5.42 31.35
N LYS A 138 -5.87 5.55 31.26
CA LYS A 138 -6.82 5.52 32.36
C LYS A 138 -7.73 4.30 32.24
N ARG A 139 -8.13 3.78 33.38
CA ARG A 139 -9.03 2.63 33.52
C ARG A 139 -10.14 3.01 34.47
N ASP A 140 -11.37 2.73 34.09
CA ASP A 140 -12.55 2.89 34.94
C ASP A 140 -13.54 1.74 34.69
N ASP A 141 -14.67 1.76 35.40
CA ASP A 141 -15.70 0.71 35.27
C ASP A 141 -16.35 0.69 33.89
N SER A 142 -16.24 1.76 33.11
CA SER A 142 -16.77 1.87 31.75
C SER A 142 -15.81 1.30 30.69
N GLY A 143 -14.49 1.22 30.99
CA GLY A 143 -13.48 0.71 30.08
C GLY A 143 -12.10 1.37 30.19
N LEU A 144 -11.51 1.71 29.04
CA LEU A 144 -10.19 2.27 28.92
C LEU A 144 -10.22 3.58 28.11
N SER A 145 -9.40 4.55 28.52
CA SER A 145 -9.11 5.73 27.71
C SER A 145 -7.61 6.02 27.72
N PHE A 146 -7.05 6.41 26.56
CA PHE A 146 -5.63 6.63 26.39
C PHE A 146 -5.37 7.48 25.15
N GLN A 147 -4.18 8.05 25.06
CA GLN A 147 -3.71 8.75 23.87
C GLN A 147 -2.76 7.88 23.08
N VAL A 148 -2.83 7.96 21.75
CA VAL A 148 -1.95 7.24 20.83
C VAL A 148 -1.40 8.19 19.79
N THR A 149 -0.10 8.06 19.50
CA THR A 149 0.54 8.66 18.34
C THR A 149 1.14 7.54 17.50
N GLU A 150 0.69 7.42 16.26
CA GLU A 150 1.25 6.47 15.30
C GLU A 150 2.62 6.97 14.81
N LYS A 151 3.60 6.06 14.66
CA LYS A 151 4.97 6.43 14.20
C LYS A 151 5.06 6.58 12.68
N THR A 152 4.12 5.97 11.96
CA THR A 152 3.99 6.07 10.50
C THR A 152 2.51 6.14 10.14
N ALA A 153 2.19 6.73 9.01
CA ALA A 153 0.83 6.68 8.48
C ALA A 153 0.39 5.23 8.25
N PRO A 154 -0.86 4.86 8.58
CA PRO A 154 -1.36 3.51 8.40
C PRO A 154 -1.46 3.14 6.91
N SER A 155 -1.50 1.84 6.61
CA SER A 155 -1.82 1.34 5.27
C SER A 155 -3.27 1.63 4.91
N LEU A 156 -3.54 1.65 3.63
CA LEU A 156 -4.91 1.51 3.14
C LEU A 156 -5.48 0.16 3.61
N ARG A 157 -6.76 0.17 3.95
CA ARG A 157 -7.48 -1.08 4.24
C ARG A 157 -7.50 -1.99 3.01
N PRO A 158 -7.58 -3.32 3.19
CA PRO A 158 -7.76 -4.23 2.07
C PRO A 158 -9.04 -3.90 1.31
N PRO A 159 -8.99 -3.78 -0.01
CA PRO A 159 -10.17 -3.48 -0.84
C PRO A 159 -10.98 -4.75 -1.14
N THR A 160 -11.22 -5.58 -0.13
CA THR A 160 -11.99 -6.82 -0.19
C THR A 160 -12.66 -7.10 1.14
N THR A 161 -13.76 -7.83 1.12
CA THR A 161 -14.43 -8.39 2.31
C THR A 161 -14.15 -9.89 2.47
N GLU A 162 -13.40 -10.50 1.54
CA GLU A 162 -13.00 -11.88 1.61
C GLU A 162 -11.92 -12.09 2.68
N THR A 163 -11.79 -13.32 3.17
CA THR A 163 -10.75 -13.68 4.13
C THR A 163 -9.36 -13.49 3.52
N LEU A 164 -8.52 -12.76 4.22
CA LEU A 164 -7.14 -12.54 3.76
C LEU A 164 -6.26 -13.75 4.11
N PRO A 165 -5.25 -14.04 3.27
CA PRO A 165 -4.18 -14.95 3.65
C PRO A 165 -3.48 -14.49 4.95
N PRO A 166 -3.01 -15.43 5.83
CA PRO A 166 -2.44 -15.10 7.13
C PRO A 166 -1.29 -14.09 7.07
N GLN A 167 -0.45 -14.14 6.05
CA GLN A 167 0.65 -13.20 5.84
C GLN A 167 0.16 -11.78 5.58
N LEU A 168 -0.97 -11.58 4.92
CA LEU A 168 -1.58 -10.27 4.69
C LEU A 168 -2.40 -9.79 5.90
N GLU A 169 -2.98 -10.72 6.68
CA GLU A 169 -3.57 -10.37 7.98
C GLU A 169 -2.51 -9.85 8.96
N SER A 170 -1.33 -10.44 8.97
CA SER A 170 -0.25 -10.08 9.91
C SER A 170 0.30 -8.67 9.73
N ILE A 171 0.08 -8.05 8.56
CA ILE A 171 0.53 -6.68 8.26
C ILE A 171 -0.52 -5.61 8.57
N ARG A 172 -1.67 -5.96 9.15
CA ARG A 172 -2.71 -5.01 9.56
C ARG A 172 -2.42 -4.42 10.92
N ASP A 173 -2.77 -3.16 11.09
CA ASP A 173 -2.73 -2.46 12.37
C ASP A 173 -3.70 -3.12 13.35
N THR A 174 -3.22 -3.53 14.54
CA THR A 174 -3.99 -4.40 15.42
C THR A 174 -3.99 -3.92 16.88
N LEU A 175 -5.19 -3.80 17.45
CA LEU A 175 -5.39 -3.54 18.86
C LEU A 175 -5.81 -4.83 19.58
N ILE A 176 -5.11 -5.16 20.65
CA ILE A 176 -5.38 -6.31 21.53
C ILE A 176 -5.66 -5.78 22.92
N ILE A 177 -6.78 -6.18 23.51
CA ILE A 177 -7.12 -5.81 24.89
C ILE A 177 -7.50 -7.07 25.65
N THR A 178 -6.64 -7.46 26.59
CA THR A 178 -6.86 -8.63 27.43
C THR A 178 -7.55 -8.26 28.74
N ASP A 179 -8.17 -9.23 29.38
CA ASP A 179 -8.79 -9.13 30.72
C ASP A 179 -9.93 -8.10 30.83
N LEU A 180 -10.62 -7.84 29.71
CA LEU A 180 -11.91 -7.17 29.76
C LEU A 180 -12.97 -8.07 30.41
N LYS A 181 -13.85 -7.50 31.22
CA LYS A 181 -15.04 -8.22 31.72
C LYS A 181 -15.89 -8.71 30.53
N PRO A 182 -16.58 -9.87 30.64
CA PRO A 182 -17.44 -10.34 29.54
C PRO A 182 -18.45 -9.27 29.10
N GLY A 183 -18.56 -9.08 27.77
CA GLY A 183 -19.41 -8.08 27.17
C GLY A 183 -18.97 -7.64 25.78
N LYS A 184 -19.70 -6.72 25.19
CA LYS A 184 -19.30 -6.03 23.95
C LYS A 184 -18.67 -4.69 24.29
N TYR A 185 -17.61 -4.34 23.55
CA TYR A 185 -16.90 -3.09 23.72
C TYR A 185 -16.72 -2.39 22.39
N ARG A 186 -16.82 -1.07 22.40
CA ARG A 186 -16.63 -0.20 21.26
C ARG A 186 -15.36 0.61 21.41
N LEU A 187 -14.51 0.58 20.39
CA LEU A 187 -13.42 1.52 20.23
C LEU A 187 -13.96 2.79 19.54
N THR A 188 -13.69 3.94 20.16
CA THR A 188 -13.80 5.26 19.50
C THR A 188 -12.44 5.92 19.46
N ILE A 189 -12.17 6.64 18.37
CA ILE A 189 -10.95 7.44 18.20
C ILE A 189 -11.39 8.85 17.81
N ASP A 190 -11.01 9.85 18.61
CA ASP A 190 -11.48 11.22 18.48
C ASP A 190 -13.02 11.29 18.38
N ASP A 191 -13.69 10.57 19.30
CA ASP A 191 -15.14 10.38 19.40
C ASP A 191 -15.83 9.69 18.21
N LYS A 192 -15.08 9.27 17.19
CA LYS A 192 -15.63 8.51 16.05
C LYS A 192 -15.59 7.00 16.35
N PRO A 193 -16.71 6.27 16.17
CA PRO A 193 -16.72 4.83 16.33
C PRO A 193 -15.87 4.16 15.23
N VAL A 194 -15.00 3.22 15.64
CA VAL A 194 -14.04 2.54 14.75
C VAL A 194 -14.32 1.04 14.69
N ALA A 195 -14.49 0.39 15.84
CA ALA A 195 -14.73 -1.04 15.91
C ALA A 195 -15.63 -1.39 17.11
N THR A 196 -16.37 -2.47 16.99
CA THR A 196 -17.14 -3.05 18.11
C THR A 196 -16.98 -4.56 18.09
N ALA A 197 -16.52 -5.13 19.20
CA ALA A 197 -16.27 -6.56 19.32
C ALA A 197 -16.56 -7.07 20.75
N THR A 198 -16.58 -8.38 20.92
CA THR A 198 -16.68 -9.01 22.24
C THR A 198 -15.34 -8.91 22.99
N ALA A 199 -15.37 -9.07 24.32
CA ALA A 199 -14.15 -9.13 25.12
C ALA A 199 -13.19 -10.25 24.64
N ALA A 200 -13.73 -11.39 24.20
CA ALA A 200 -12.92 -12.48 23.65
C ALA A 200 -12.23 -12.06 22.35
N THR A 201 -12.96 -11.46 21.42
CA THR A 201 -12.39 -10.98 20.14
C THR A 201 -11.33 -9.89 20.35
N TRP A 202 -11.54 -8.98 21.33
CA TRP A 202 -10.52 -7.99 21.69
C TRP A 202 -9.24 -8.64 22.24
N ALA A 203 -9.37 -9.76 22.98
CA ALA A 203 -8.22 -10.49 23.51
C ALA A 203 -7.42 -11.23 22.42
N GLU A 204 -8.09 -11.68 21.36
CA GLU A 204 -7.46 -12.27 20.18
C GLU A 204 -6.77 -11.20 19.30
N GLY A 205 -7.38 -10.03 19.19
CA GLY A 205 -6.92 -8.89 18.41
C GLY A 205 -7.95 -8.43 17.37
N VAL A 206 -8.13 -7.13 17.30
CA VAL A 206 -9.04 -6.48 16.34
C VAL A 206 -8.22 -5.62 15.40
N ALA A 207 -8.35 -5.86 14.12
CA ALA A 207 -7.75 -5.02 13.10
C ALA A 207 -8.42 -3.64 13.10
N VAL A 208 -7.60 -2.59 13.05
CA VAL A 208 -8.03 -1.19 13.03
C VAL A 208 -7.63 -0.59 11.68
N ASP A 209 -8.55 -0.55 10.75
CA ASP A 209 -8.32 -0.07 9.37
C ASP A 209 -9.34 0.98 8.90
N SER A 210 -10.05 1.60 9.86
CA SER A 210 -11.03 2.67 9.59
C SER A 210 -10.91 3.86 10.55
N SER A 211 -9.76 4.03 11.21
CA SER A 211 -9.50 5.17 12.09
C SER A 211 -9.44 6.50 11.33
N PRO A 212 -9.50 7.67 12.01
CA PRO A 212 -9.24 8.95 11.38
C PRO A 212 -7.88 9.06 10.68
N ALA A 213 -6.85 8.30 11.13
CA ALA A 213 -5.56 8.22 10.45
C ALA A 213 -5.68 7.46 9.11
N HIS A 214 -6.44 6.35 9.07
CA HIS A 214 -6.73 5.64 7.82
C HIS A 214 -7.49 6.52 6.83
N GLN A 215 -8.48 7.31 7.31
CA GLN A 215 -9.20 8.28 6.46
C GLN A 215 -8.25 9.33 5.87
N ALA A 216 -7.25 9.79 6.62
CA ALA A 216 -6.22 10.69 6.10
C ALA A 216 -5.35 10.02 5.03
N THR A 217 -5.00 8.73 5.21
CA THR A 217 -4.28 7.95 4.20
C THR A 217 -5.13 7.74 2.93
N GLU A 218 -6.42 7.45 3.06
CA GLU A 218 -7.35 7.33 1.93
C GLU A 218 -7.45 8.66 1.14
N ALA A 219 -7.56 9.79 1.84
CA ALA A 219 -7.59 11.10 1.21
C ALA A 219 -6.26 11.42 0.50
N TYR A 220 -5.14 11.08 1.11
CA TYR A 220 -3.81 11.22 0.50
C TYR A 220 -3.65 10.34 -0.74
N HIS A 221 -4.12 9.10 -0.69
CA HIS A 221 -4.14 8.17 -1.82
C HIS A 221 -4.98 8.71 -3.00
N ALA A 222 -6.11 9.36 -2.73
CA ALA A 222 -6.91 9.99 -3.77
C ALA A 222 -6.12 11.07 -4.52
N VAL A 223 -5.32 11.88 -3.82
CA VAL A 223 -4.43 12.89 -4.43
C VAL A 223 -3.32 12.23 -5.26
N ILE A 224 -2.75 11.09 -4.79
CA ILE A 224 -1.77 10.32 -5.58
C ILE A 224 -2.39 9.83 -6.89
N ASN A 225 -3.61 9.29 -6.84
CA ASN A 225 -4.30 8.81 -8.04
C ASN A 225 -4.59 9.93 -9.03
N ASP A 226 -5.04 11.09 -8.55
CA ASP A 226 -5.25 12.26 -9.40
C ASP A 226 -3.93 12.72 -10.05
N LYS A 227 -2.86 12.85 -9.26
CA LYS A 227 -1.52 13.15 -9.80
C LYS A 227 -1.08 12.17 -10.90
N ASN A 228 -1.25 10.87 -10.65
CA ASN A 228 -0.87 9.84 -11.61
C ASN A 228 -1.71 9.91 -12.88
N LEU A 229 -2.98 10.27 -12.77
CA LEU A 229 -3.86 10.47 -13.91
C LEU A 229 -3.43 11.66 -14.77
N GLN A 230 -3.14 12.81 -14.16
CA GLN A 230 -2.62 14.01 -14.84
C GLN A 230 -1.29 13.70 -15.53
N PHE A 231 -0.36 13.02 -14.85
CA PHE A 231 0.90 12.58 -15.43
C PHE A 231 0.68 11.63 -16.62
N THR A 232 -0.25 10.69 -16.51
CA THR A 232 -0.58 9.75 -17.58
C THR A 232 -1.08 10.47 -18.82
N TYR A 233 -1.90 11.50 -18.67
CA TYR A 233 -2.39 12.29 -19.80
C TYR A 233 -1.24 13.00 -20.53
N SER A 234 -0.32 13.65 -19.81
CA SER A 234 0.84 14.28 -20.42
C SER A 234 1.76 13.26 -21.09
N TRP A 235 2.09 12.17 -20.41
CA TRP A 235 3.03 11.17 -20.88
C TRP A 235 2.51 10.38 -22.09
N LYS A 236 1.25 9.91 -22.04
CA LYS A 236 0.63 9.19 -23.16
C LYS A 236 0.48 10.07 -24.39
N ALA A 237 0.10 11.32 -24.21
CA ALA A 237 -0.01 12.26 -25.30
C ALA A 237 1.33 12.46 -26.03
N LEU A 238 2.43 12.58 -25.29
CA LEU A 238 3.78 12.72 -25.86
C LEU A 238 4.30 11.45 -26.55
N ASN A 239 3.92 10.28 -26.06
CA ASN A 239 4.47 9.00 -26.55
C ASN A 239 3.58 8.27 -27.56
N GLN A 240 2.33 8.70 -27.75
CA GLN A 240 1.45 8.07 -28.73
C GLN A 240 1.64 8.68 -30.11
N VAL A 241 2.28 7.93 -31.00
CA VAL A 241 2.61 8.35 -32.38
C VAL A 241 1.37 8.83 -33.13
N HIS A 242 0.22 8.18 -32.98
CA HIS A 242 -1.03 8.57 -33.66
C HIS A 242 -1.59 9.93 -33.17
N ILE A 243 -1.34 10.33 -31.93
CA ILE A 243 -1.77 11.64 -31.41
C ILE A 243 -0.78 12.72 -31.87
N VAL A 244 0.51 12.50 -31.63
CA VAL A 244 1.57 13.47 -31.93
C VAL A 244 1.95 13.45 -33.41
N GLY A 245 1.98 12.27 -34.02
CA GLY A 245 2.32 12.09 -35.46
C GLY A 245 1.11 12.27 -36.37
N GLU A 246 0.15 11.34 -36.35
CA GLU A 246 -0.97 11.29 -37.27
C GLU A 246 -1.96 12.44 -37.10
N ARG A 247 -2.23 12.86 -35.89
CA ARG A 247 -3.16 13.97 -35.61
C ARG A 247 -2.50 15.35 -35.53
N ARG A 248 -1.20 15.44 -35.73
CA ARG A 248 -0.45 16.71 -35.60
C ARG A 248 -1.00 17.83 -36.48
N GLY A 249 -1.51 17.51 -37.67
CA GLY A 249 -2.11 18.46 -38.59
C GLY A 249 -3.54 18.87 -38.27
N SER A 250 -4.25 18.16 -37.38
CA SER A 250 -5.63 18.45 -37.00
C SER A 250 -5.72 19.61 -36.02
N ALA A 251 -6.90 20.21 -35.85
CA ALA A 251 -7.14 21.27 -34.87
C ALA A 251 -6.83 20.80 -33.44
N SER A 252 -7.29 19.60 -33.05
CA SER A 252 -7.00 19.02 -31.76
C SER A 252 -5.51 18.68 -31.56
N GLY A 253 -4.83 18.19 -32.58
CA GLY A 253 -3.38 17.89 -32.52
C GLY A 253 -2.52 19.17 -32.37
N LYS A 254 -2.98 20.29 -32.89
CA LYS A 254 -2.29 21.60 -32.71
C LYS A 254 -2.42 22.16 -31.30
N GLN A 255 -3.49 21.84 -30.58
CA GLN A 255 -3.70 22.27 -29.18
C GLN A 255 -3.00 21.36 -28.17
N LEU A 256 -2.74 20.11 -28.52
CA LEU A 256 -2.18 19.11 -27.60
C LEU A 256 -0.90 19.53 -26.88
N PRO A 257 0.09 20.22 -27.49
CA PRO A 257 1.28 20.68 -26.76
C PRO A 257 0.95 21.60 -25.58
N GLN A 258 -0.06 22.46 -25.69
CA GLN A 258 -0.50 23.35 -24.62
C GLN A 258 -1.19 22.56 -23.49
N GLU A 259 -2.01 21.57 -23.83
CA GLU A 259 -2.64 20.67 -22.86
C GLU A 259 -1.60 19.85 -22.06
N VAL A 260 -0.56 19.35 -22.74
CA VAL A 260 0.55 18.64 -22.08
C VAL A 260 1.27 19.52 -21.05
N ILE A 261 1.51 20.79 -21.37
CA ILE A 261 2.10 21.76 -20.44
C ILE A 261 1.21 21.93 -19.22
N GLU A 262 -0.10 22.05 -19.41
CA GLU A 262 -1.06 22.20 -18.32
C GLU A 262 -1.15 20.94 -17.44
N PHE A 263 -1.21 19.73 -18.02
CA PHE A 263 -1.17 18.49 -17.24
C PHE A 263 0.13 18.32 -16.44
N ASN A 264 1.27 18.72 -17.01
CA ASN A 264 2.54 18.73 -16.27
C ASN A 264 2.52 19.74 -15.11
N ARG A 265 1.92 20.92 -15.30
CA ARG A 265 1.77 21.91 -14.23
C ARG A 265 0.89 21.35 -13.09
N LEU A 266 -0.28 20.77 -13.41
CA LEU A 266 -1.17 20.14 -12.45
C LEU A 266 -0.47 19.01 -11.69
N THR A 267 0.26 18.14 -12.39
CA THR A 267 1.06 17.06 -11.77
C THR A 267 2.06 17.62 -10.77
N ASN A 268 2.79 18.68 -11.12
CA ASN A 268 3.77 19.32 -10.24
C ASN A 268 3.12 19.99 -9.01
N ASP A 269 1.95 20.57 -9.15
CA ASP A 269 1.24 21.21 -8.03
C ASP A 269 0.69 20.15 -7.05
N LEU A 270 0.18 19.04 -7.56
CA LEU A 270 -0.20 17.90 -6.74
C LEU A 270 1.01 17.28 -6.04
N ASP A 271 2.16 17.18 -6.71
CA ASP A 271 3.40 16.68 -6.11
C ASP A 271 3.89 17.54 -4.94
N LYS A 272 3.81 18.88 -5.07
CA LYS A 272 4.07 19.80 -3.95
C LYS A 272 3.13 19.59 -2.77
N THR A 273 1.88 19.25 -3.03
CA THR A 273 0.90 18.93 -1.99
C THR A 273 1.27 17.62 -1.31
N LEU A 274 1.59 16.58 -2.08
CA LEU A 274 1.99 15.26 -1.57
C LEU A 274 3.32 15.30 -0.80
N SER A 275 4.24 16.21 -1.17
CA SER A 275 5.53 16.35 -0.47
C SER A 275 5.41 16.76 1.00
N LYS A 276 4.26 17.29 1.42
CA LYS A 276 3.96 17.62 2.82
C LYS A 276 3.73 16.36 3.69
N GLY A 277 3.44 15.21 3.05
CA GLY A 277 3.12 13.97 3.75
C GLY A 277 1.79 14.00 4.49
N ILE A 278 1.57 12.96 5.28
CA ILE A 278 0.42 12.83 6.19
C ILE A 278 0.87 13.27 7.58
N GLU A 279 0.16 14.22 8.17
CA GLU A 279 0.44 14.69 9.52
C GLU A 279 0.05 13.62 10.55
N LEU A 280 1.03 13.18 11.34
CA LEU A 280 0.82 12.27 12.45
C LEU A 280 0.44 13.07 13.69
N ARG A 281 -0.72 12.76 14.30
CA ARG A 281 -1.28 13.51 15.41
C ARG A 281 -1.52 12.60 16.61
N VAL A 282 -1.38 13.14 17.82
CA VAL A 282 -1.90 12.52 19.04
C VAL A 282 -3.41 12.41 18.92
N ARG A 283 -3.96 11.22 19.18
CA ARG A 283 -5.39 10.94 19.09
C ARG A 283 -5.92 10.37 20.42
N GLN A 284 -7.14 10.76 20.76
CA GLN A 284 -7.80 10.24 21.95
C GLN A 284 -8.53 8.93 21.59
N TRP A 285 -8.14 7.85 22.25
CA TRP A 285 -8.74 6.52 22.11
C TRP A 285 -9.55 6.17 23.34
N ARG A 286 -10.71 5.59 23.13
CA ARG A 286 -11.57 5.09 24.20
C ARG A 286 -12.14 3.73 23.82
N VAL A 287 -12.03 2.76 24.71
CA VAL A 287 -12.70 1.47 24.60
C VAL A 287 -13.70 1.38 25.72
N SER A 288 -14.99 1.46 25.40
CA SER A 288 -16.09 1.49 26.36
C SER A 288 -17.03 0.34 26.16
N ARG A 289 -17.59 -0.17 27.27
CA ARG A 289 -18.61 -1.21 27.22
C ARG A 289 -19.87 -0.67 26.54
N VAL A 290 -20.40 -1.41 25.59
CA VAL A 290 -21.68 -1.07 24.96
C VAL A 290 -22.78 -1.59 25.88
N GLY A 291 -23.71 -0.73 26.28
CA GLY A 291 -24.87 -1.14 27.11
C GLY A 291 -25.65 -2.29 26.43
N SER A 292 -26.11 -3.21 27.24
CA SER A 292 -27.05 -4.25 26.87
C SER A 292 -28.40 -3.65 26.51
#